data_a545b25cd3409d4bed4bc2350bf1ca3c
#
_entry.id   a545b25cd3409d4bed4bc2350bf1ca3c
#
_cell.length_a   1.000
_cell.length_b   1.000
_cell.length_c   1.000
_cell.angle_alpha   90.00
_cell.angle_beta   90.00
_cell.angle_gamma   90.00
#
_symmetry.space_group_name_H-M   'P 1'
#
loop_
_entity.id
_entity.type
_entity.pdbx_description
1 polymer ?
#
loop_
_entity_poly.entity_id
_entity_poly.type
_entity_poly.pdbx_seq_one_letter_code
_entity_poly.pdbx_strand_id
1 'polypeptide(L)'
;MASFPTAEKAADLLALVRERRPRVHCLMNTVVQKFTADGITAIGGIPSMTSSEEEIESFVTKTDALTINLGTLDEARRKVIRIAVTIANRQGKPWIVDPVHCDYSPSRLEFAHELSRLHPSIIRGNAAEMAVIGDVGGALRIQTGAVD
;
A
#
# COMPACT_ATOMS: atom_id res chain seq x y z
N MET A 1 -18.66 -4.72 -5.19
CA MET A 1 -18.17 -4.09 -3.93
C MET A 1 -17.80 -5.22 -2.98
N ALA A 2 -16.56 -5.31 -2.56
CA ALA A 2 -16.16 -6.31 -1.57
C ALA A 2 -16.83 -5.95 -0.23
N SER A 3 -17.52 -6.90 0.38
CA SER A 3 -18.10 -6.71 1.72
C SER A 3 -16.96 -6.64 2.74
N PHE A 4 -17.08 -5.76 3.73
CA PHE A 4 -16.16 -5.77 4.85
C PHE A 4 -16.18 -7.14 5.55
N PRO A 5 -15.02 -7.61 6.05
CA PRO A 5 -15.00 -8.87 6.78
C PRO A 5 -15.87 -8.76 8.04
N THR A 6 -16.54 -9.86 8.41
CA THR A 6 -17.24 -9.94 9.69
C THR A 6 -16.28 -9.72 10.85
N ALA A 7 -16.76 -9.32 12.00
CA ALA A 7 -15.94 -9.14 13.22
C ALA A 7 -15.16 -10.42 13.56
N GLU A 8 -15.76 -11.59 13.40
CA GLU A 8 -15.15 -12.90 13.59
C GLU A 8 -13.96 -13.09 12.63
N LYS A 9 -14.16 -12.86 11.33
CA LYS A 9 -13.09 -12.98 10.34
C LYS A 9 -11.97 -11.96 10.57
N ALA A 10 -12.30 -10.75 11.04
CA ALA A 10 -11.29 -9.76 11.40
C ALA A 10 -10.46 -10.22 12.62
N ALA A 11 -11.08 -10.83 13.61
CA ALA A 11 -10.40 -11.40 14.78
C ALA A 11 -9.46 -12.56 14.37
N ASP A 12 -9.92 -13.46 13.49
CA ASP A 12 -9.11 -14.56 12.97
C ASP A 12 -7.89 -14.06 12.20
N LEU A 13 -8.07 -13.03 11.34
CA LEU A 13 -6.97 -12.41 10.61
C LEU A 13 -5.97 -11.74 11.56
N LEU A 14 -6.43 -11.08 12.61
CA LEU A 14 -5.55 -10.47 13.61
C LEU A 14 -4.76 -11.54 14.38
N ALA A 15 -5.39 -12.65 14.78
CA ALA A 15 -4.72 -13.78 15.40
C ALA A 15 -3.63 -14.35 14.49
N LEU A 16 -3.92 -14.51 13.19
CA LEU A 16 -2.98 -14.99 12.20
C LEU A 16 -1.79 -14.03 11.99
N VAL A 17 -2.04 -12.71 11.99
CA VAL A 17 -0.97 -11.71 11.92
C VAL A 17 -0.04 -11.81 13.14
N ARG A 18 -0.60 -11.97 14.34
CA ARG A 18 0.17 -12.12 15.58
C ARG A 18 0.99 -13.41 15.62
N GLU A 19 0.46 -14.50 15.09
CA GLU A 19 1.14 -15.78 14.97
C GLU A 19 2.30 -15.72 13.95
N ARG A 20 2.01 -15.24 12.74
CA ARG A 20 2.96 -15.25 11.62
C ARG A 20 3.96 -14.12 11.65
N ARG A 21 3.63 -13.01 12.33
CA ARG A 21 4.46 -11.81 12.44
C ARG A 21 5.00 -11.34 11.07
N PRO A 22 4.14 -11.05 10.09
CA PRO A 22 4.57 -10.74 8.73
C PRO A 22 5.44 -9.49 8.69
N ARG A 23 6.45 -9.53 7.83
CA ARG A 23 7.29 -8.38 7.52
C ARG A 23 6.61 -7.54 6.44
N VAL A 24 6.38 -6.28 6.73
CA VAL A 24 5.73 -5.34 5.79
C VAL A 24 6.69 -4.20 5.48
N HIS A 25 7.07 -4.08 4.21
CA HIS A 25 7.83 -2.91 3.79
C HIS A 25 6.89 -1.77 3.42
N CYS A 26 7.17 -0.57 3.94
CA CYS A 26 6.26 0.57 3.84
C CYS A 26 6.95 1.75 3.16
N LEU A 27 6.55 2.07 1.94
CA LEU A 27 6.92 3.30 1.24
C LEU A 27 5.86 4.37 1.53
N MET A 28 5.98 5.00 2.70
CA MET A 28 4.99 5.93 3.25
C MET A 28 5.41 7.38 3.05
N ASN A 29 4.44 8.29 3.12
CA ASN A 29 4.73 9.70 3.27
C ASN A 29 5.33 9.98 4.66
N THR A 30 6.09 11.06 4.78
CA THR A 30 6.83 11.38 6.00
C THR A 30 5.96 11.71 7.21
N VAL A 31 4.71 12.14 6.98
CA VAL A 31 3.77 12.54 8.04
C VAL A 31 3.23 11.34 8.82
N VAL A 32 2.95 10.22 8.13
CA VAL A 32 2.32 9.05 8.76
C VAL A 32 3.28 7.89 9.04
N GLN A 33 4.56 8.06 8.74
CA GLN A 33 5.58 7.00 8.80
C GLN A 33 5.64 6.35 10.18
N LYS A 34 5.81 7.17 11.23
CA LYS A 34 5.87 6.67 12.61
C LYS A 34 4.55 6.00 13.02
N PHE A 35 3.42 6.66 12.75
CA PHE A 35 2.11 6.13 13.11
C PHE A 35 1.85 4.76 12.45
N THR A 36 2.21 4.61 11.18
CA THR A 36 2.08 3.34 10.46
C THR A 36 2.97 2.26 11.05
N ALA A 37 4.23 2.59 11.40
CA ALA A 37 5.15 1.65 12.04
C ALA A 37 4.60 1.17 13.38
N ASP A 38 4.14 2.10 14.22
CA ASP A 38 3.56 1.79 15.52
C ASP A 38 2.31 0.91 15.38
N GLY A 39 1.43 1.22 14.42
CA GLY A 39 0.22 0.45 14.13
C GLY A 39 0.52 -0.99 13.69
N ILE A 40 1.44 -1.18 12.75
CA ILE A 40 1.85 -2.51 12.29
C ILE A 40 2.46 -3.31 13.44
N THR A 41 3.31 -2.69 14.25
CA THR A 41 3.93 -3.34 15.41
C THR A 41 2.87 -3.72 16.47
N ALA A 42 1.92 -2.83 16.73
CA ALA A 42 0.85 -3.07 17.72
C ALA A 42 -0.04 -4.27 17.36
N ILE A 43 -0.28 -4.51 16.08
CA ILE A 43 -1.04 -5.69 15.62
C ILE A 43 -0.20 -6.95 15.46
N GLY A 44 1.12 -6.89 15.66
CA GLY A 44 2.03 -8.03 15.64
C GLY A 44 2.87 -8.17 14.37
N GLY A 45 2.77 -7.27 13.41
CA GLY A 45 3.63 -7.25 12.22
C GLY A 45 5.00 -6.63 12.48
N ILE A 46 5.90 -6.74 11.51
CA ILE A 46 7.26 -6.20 11.57
C ILE A 46 7.41 -5.18 10.42
N PRO A 47 7.35 -3.86 10.70
CA PRO A 47 7.49 -2.84 9.67
C PRO A 47 8.94 -2.61 9.29
N SER A 48 9.18 -2.21 8.04
CA SER A 48 10.43 -1.60 7.57
C SER A 48 10.10 -0.45 6.62
N MET A 49 10.93 0.61 6.58
CA MET A 49 10.55 1.88 5.93
C MET A 49 11.70 2.57 5.19
N THR A 50 12.70 1.84 4.67
CA THR A 50 13.70 2.49 3.83
C THR A 50 13.10 2.93 2.50
N SER A 51 13.53 4.11 2.03
CA SER A 51 13.25 4.63 0.68
C SER A 51 14.54 4.86 -0.11
N SER A 52 15.64 4.28 0.34
CA SER A 52 16.92 4.32 -0.36
C SER A 52 16.87 3.43 -1.61
N GLU A 53 17.25 3.98 -2.76
CA GLU A 53 17.34 3.22 -4.01
C GLU A 53 18.32 2.05 -3.90
N GLU A 54 19.40 2.23 -3.13
CA GLU A 54 20.45 1.21 -2.96
C GLU A 54 19.98 0.03 -2.10
N GLU A 55 19.00 0.26 -1.20
CA GLU A 55 18.56 -0.74 -0.22
C GLU A 55 17.23 -1.41 -0.60
N ILE A 56 16.40 -0.75 -1.42
CA ILE A 56 15.00 -1.16 -1.63
C ILE A 56 14.87 -2.60 -2.09
N GLU A 57 15.75 -3.08 -2.96
CA GLU A 57 15.71 -4.46 -3.44
C GLU A 57 15.91 -5.45 -2.30
N SER A 58 16.88 -5.20 -1.42
CA SER A 58 17.17 -6.06 -0.27
C SER A 58 16.00 -6.13 0.71
N PHE A 59 15.34 -4.99 0.95
CA PHE A 59 14.20 -4.93 1.86
C PHE A 59 12.96 -5.61 1.28
N VAL A 60 12.58 -5.28 0.05
CA VAL A 60 11.39 -5.88 -0.59
C VAL A 60 11.57 -7.40 -0.74
N THR A 61 12.77 -7.85 -1.07
CA THR A 61 13.06 -9.29 -1.18
C THR A 61 12.82 -10.05 0.13
N LYS A 62 13.05 -9.41 1.27
CA LYS A 62 12.91 -10.03 2.61
C LYS A 62 11.55 -9.80 3.28
N THR A 63 10.63 -9.07 2.64
CA THR A 63 9.29 -8.82 3.18
C THR A 63 8.25 -9.79 2.67
N ASP A 64 7.15 -9.90 3.38
CA ASP A 64 5.99 -10.70 3.00
C ASP A 64 4.96 -9.87 2.19
N ALA A 65 4.94 -8.56 2.41
CA ALA A 65 4.05 -7.64 1.71
C ALA A 65 4.68 -6.25 1.58
N LEU A 66 4.17 -5.45 0.62
CA LEU A 66 4.57 -4.07 0.37
C LEU A 66 3.35 -3.16 0.49
N THR A 67 3.51 -2.01 1.16
CA THR A 67 2.49 -0.95 1.15
C THR A 67 3.08 0.36 0.64
N ILE A 68 2.34 1.03 -0.23
CA ILE A 68 2.74 2.26 -0.92
C ILE A 68 1.70 3.33 -0.67
N ASN A 69 2.15 4.50 -0.22
CA ASN A 69 1.33 5.68 -0.04
C ASN A 69 1.92 6.83 -0.87
N LEU A 70 1.12 7.44 -1.74
CA LEU A 70 1.57 8.46 -2.68
C LEU A 70 1.60 9.89 -2.11
N GLY A 71 1.41 10.07 -0.80
CA GLY A 71 1.61 11.37 -0.15
C GLY A 71 3.07 11.82 -0.24
N THR A 72 3.32 13.13 -0.26
CA THR A 72 4.67 13.74 -0.40
C THR A 72 5.49 13.12 -1.54
N LEU A 73 4.85 12.90 -2.69
CA LEU A 73 5.46 12.23 -3.85
C LEU A 73 6.42 13.18 -4.57
N ASP A 74 7.64 12.74 -4.77
CA ASP A 74 8.69 13.36 -5.59
C ASP A 74 9.27 12.36 -6.62
N GLU A 75 10.20 12.80 -7.44
CA GLU A 75 10.76 11.94 -8.50
C GLU A 75 11.62 10.80 -7.94
N ALA A 76 12.36 11.04 -6.87
CA ALA A 76 13.15 9.99 -6.21
C ALA A 76 12.24 8.89 -5.66
N ARG A 77 11.14 9.26 -5.02
CA ARG A 77 10.14 8.31 -4.53
C ARG A 77 9.46 7.54 -5.66
N ARG A 78 9.12 8.20 -6.78
CA ARG A 78 8.56 7.52 -7.96
C ARG A 78 9.50 6.41 -8.44
N LYS A 79 10.78 6.71 -8.55
CA LYS A 79 11.81 5.74 -8.98
C LYS A 79 11.87 4.55 -8.03
N VAL A 80 11.98 4.80 -6.73
CA VAL A 80 12.03 3.74 -5.70
C VAL A 80 10.75 2.89 -5.70
N ILE A 81 9.58 3.50 -5.83
CA ILE A 81 8.30 2.79 -5.90
C ILE A 81 8.26 1.85 -7.12
N ARG A 82 8.69 2.30 -8.31
CA ARG A 82 8.75 1.44 -9.50
C ARG A 82 9.65 0.24 -9.30
N ILE A 83 10.82 0.43 -8.70
CA ILE A 83 11.74 -0.67 -8.36
C ILE A 83 11.06 -1.66 -7.40
N ALA A 84 10.49 -1.15 -6.31
CA ALA A 84 9.83 -1.97 -5.29
C ALA A 84 8.68 -2.82 -5.86
N VAL A 85 7.80 -2.20 -6.68
CA VAL A 85 6.68 -2.89 -7.33
C VAL A 85 7.16 -3.96 -8.33
N THR A 86 8.20 -3.65 -9.10
CA THR A 86 8.79 -4.62 -10.03
C THR A 86 9.30 -5.86 -9.30
N ILE A 87 9.96 -5.67 -8.15
CA ILE A 87 10.48 -6.78 -7.35
C ILE A 87 9.33 -7.55 -6.70
N ALA A 88 8.35 -6.85 -6.12
CA ALA A 88 7.18 -7.47 -5.51
C ALA A 88 6.43 -8.36 -6.52
N ASN A 89 6.16 -7.84 -7.71
CA ASN A 89 5.49 -8.60 -8.77
C ASN A 89 6.31 -9.81 -9.24
N ARG A 90 7.62 -9.64 -9.46
CA ARG A 90 8.52 -10.74 -9.84
C ARG A 90 8.53 -11.87 -8.81
N GLN A 91 8.36 -11.54 -7.54
CA GLN A 91 8.38 -12.50 -6.42
C GLN A 91 6.98 -12.93 -5.97
N GLY A 92 5.92 -12.51 -6.66
CA GLY A 92 4.54 -12.85 -6.30
C GLY A 92 4.09 -12.31 -4.94
N LYS A 93 4.68 -11.20 -4.48
CA LYS A 93 4.34 -10.59 -3.18
C LYS A 93 3.14 -9.66 -3.32
N PRO A 94 2.17 -9.73 -2.41
CA PRO A 94 1.04 -8.83 -2.40
C PRO A 94 1.50 -7.40 -2.08
N TRP A 95 0.88 -6.42 -2.72
CA TRP A 95 1.14 -5.03 -2.42
C TRP A 95 -0.12 -4.17 -2.53
N ILE A 96 -0.11 -3.09 -1.75
CA ILE A 96 -1.22 -2.16 -1.62
C ILE A 96 -0.76 -0.78 -2.07
N VAL A 97 -1.63 -0.04 -2.76
CA VAL A 97 -1.42 1.37 -3.07
C VAL A 97 -2.53 2.24 -2.50
N ASP A 98 -2.12 3.31 -1.83
CA ASP A 98 -2.96 4.42 -1.37
C ASP A 98 -2.61 5.66 -2.20
N PRO A 99 -3.48 6.10 -3.12
CA PRO A 99 -3.18 7.14 -4.09
C PRO A 99 -3.21 8.57 -3.53
N VAL A 100 -3.51 8.77 -2.31
CA VAL A 100 -3.55 10.01 -1.50
C VAL A 100 -3.69 11.29 -2.33
N HIS A 101 -4.88 11.91 -2.32
CA HIS A 101 -5.15 13.17 -3.04
C HIS A 101 -4.80 13.14 -4.54
N CYS A 102 -4.93 11.99 -5.19
CA CYS A 102 -4.74 11.88 -6.64
C CYS A 102 -5.82 12.66 -7.42
N ASP A 103 -6.96 12.91 -6.82
CA ASP A 103 -8.05 13.76 -7.32
C ASP A 103 -7.65 15.24 -7.43
N TYR A 104 -6.68 15.71 -6.64
CA TYR A 104 -6.18 17.09 -6.68
C TYR A 104 -4.99 17.29 -7.63
N SER A 105 -4.23 16.24 -7.91
CA SER A 105 -2.96 16.35 -8.62
C SER A 105 -2.95 15.48 -9.89
N PRO A 106 -3.02 16.08 -11.10
CA PRO A 106 -2.93 15.33 -12.35
C PRO A 106 -1.68 14.45 -12.45
N SER A 107 -0.53 14.96 -11.99
CA SER A 107 0.73 14.21 -11.98
C SER A 107 0.70 12.99 -11.04
N ARG A 108 0.01 13.12 -9.90
CA ARG A 108 -0.17 11.98 -8.98
C ARG A 108 -1.19 10.99 -9.51
N LEU A 109 -2.26 11.47 -10.15
CA LEU A 109 -3.25 10.62 -10.79
C LEU A 109 -2.65 9.78 -11.91
N GLU A 110 -1.81 10.39 -12.75
CA GLU A 110 -1.08 9.68 -13.81
C GLU A 110 -0.24 8.54 -13.23
N PHE A 111 0.50 8.81 -12.16
CA PHE A 111 1.31 7.79 -11.50
C PHE A 111 0.47 6.73 -10.78
N ALA A 112 -0.65 7.11 -10.17
CA ALA A 112 -1.61 6.17 -9.60
C ALA A 112 -2.19 5.23 -10.67
N HIS A 113 -2.52 5.75 -11.86
CA HIS A 113 -2.94 4.94 -13.00
C HIS A 113 -1.83 4.02 -13.53
N GLU A 114 -0.57 4.50 -13.56
CA GLU A 114 0.59 3.64 -13.90
C GLU A 114 0.66 2.45 -12.95
N LEU A 115 0.64 2.70 -11.64
CA LEU A 115 0.70 1.65 -10.62
C LEU A 115 -0.50 0.71 -10.67
N SER A 116 -1.69 1.23 -10.92
CA SER A 116 -2.91 0.42 -11.01
C SER A 116 -2.85 -0.64 -12.11
N ARG A 117 -2.12 -0.36 -13.21
CA ARG A 117 -1.91 -1.32 -14.31
C ARG A 117 -0.89 -2.41 -13.98
N LEU A 118 -0.14 -2.25 -12.90
CA LEU A 118 0.86 -3.21 -12.43
C LEU A 118 0.29 -4.26 -11.44
N HIS A 119 -1.04 -4.38 -11.40
CA HIS A 119 -1.78 -5.40 -10.63
C HIS A 119 -1.52 -5.35 -9.12
N PRO A 120 -1.79 -4.21 -8.44
CA PRO A 120 -1.81 -4.19 -6.98
C PRO A 120 -2.84 -5.20 -6.46
N SER A 121 -2.58 -5.79 -5.31
CA SER A 121 -3.56 -6.64 -4.64
C SER A 121 -4.74 -5.82 -4.11
N ILE A 122 -4.45 -4.60 -3.62
CA ILE A 122 -5.44 -3.69 -3.04
C ILE A 122 -5.15 -2.26 -3.49
N ILE A 123 -6.20 -1.53 -3.86
CA ILE A 123 -6.20 -0.08 -3.97
C ILE A 123 -7.10 0.46 -2.86
N ARG A 124 -6.56 1.30 -2.00
CA ARG A 124 -7.26 1.89 -0.86
C ARG A 124 -7.29 3.42 -1.01
N GLY A 125 -8.46 4.01 -0.97
CA GLY A 125 -8.64 5.45 -1.05
C GLY A 125 -9.99 5.91 -0.52
N ASN A 126 -10.20 7.21 -0.41
CA ASN A 126 -11.52 7.79 -0.13
C ASN A 126 -12.40 7.76 -1.40
N ALA A 127 -13.64 8.22 -1.28
CA ALA A 127 -14.61 8.20 -2.38
C ALA A 127 -14.15 9.01 -3.60
N ALA A 128 -13.58 10.20 -3.38
CA ALA A 128 -13.11 11.08 -4.46
C ALA A 128 -11.90 10.49 -5.20
N GLU A 129 -10.93 9.96 -4.48
CA GLU A 129 -9.77 9.26 -5.05
C GLU A 129 -10.19 8.04 -5.86
N MET A 130 -11.12 7.24 -5.31
CA MET A 130 -11.63 6.05 -6.00
C MET A 130 -12.43 6.37 -7.26
N ALA A 131 -13.14 7.52 -7.29
CA ALA A 131 -13.88 7.96 -8.44
C ALA A 131 -12.96 8.31 -9.62
N VAL A 132 -11.82 8.98 -9.37
CA VAL A 132 -10.89 9.40 -10.44
C VAL A 132 -9.97 8.27 -10.91
N ILE A 133 -9.66 7.30 -10.05
CA ILE A 133 -8.90 6.10 -10.44
C ILE A 133 -9.71 5.20 -11.38
N GLY A 134 -11.03 5.20 -11.24
CA GLY A 134 -11.91 4.39 -12.08
C GLY A 134 -11.79 2.90 -11.82
N ASP A 135 -12.22 2.10 -12.79
CA ASP A 135 -12.19 0.64 -12.70
C ASP A 135 -10.83 0.10 -13.16
N VAL A 136 -10.11 -0.52 -12.25
CA VAL A 136 -8.82 -1.17 -12.52
C VAL A 136 -8.97 -2.66 -12.25
N GLY A 137 -8.92 -3.44 -13.31
CA GLY A 137 -9.21 -4.85 -13.28
C GLY A 137 -8.30 -5.64 -12.31
N GLY A 138 -8.92 -6.47 -11.47
CA GLY A 138 -8.24 -7.46 -10.64
C GLY A 138 -7.82 -7.01 -9.25
N ALA A 139 -7.73 -5.72 -8.95
CA ALA A 139 -7.41 -5.24 -7.60
C ALA A 139 -8.66 -5.18 -6.70
N LEU A 140 -8.49 -5.56 -5.43
CA LEU A 140 -9.51 -5.29 -4.42
C LEU A 140 -9.55 -3.79 -4.12
N ARG A 141 -10.69 -3.15 -4.30
CA ARG A 141 -10.89 -1.72 -4.02
C ARG A 141 -11.47 -1.55 -2.61
N ILE A 142 -10.78 -0.81 -1.77
CA ILE A 142 -11.22 -0.49 -0.41
C ILE A 142 -11.42 1.01 -0.31
N GLN A 143 -12.68 1.45 -0.17
CA GLN A 143 -13.01 2.84 0.10
C GLN A 143 -12.96 3.11 1.60
N THR A 144 -12.25 4.15 2.00
CA THR A 144 -12.15 4.64 3.38
C THR A 144 -12.77 6.03 3.49
N GLY A 145 -13.10 6.43 4.72
CA GLY A 145 -13.77 7.70 5.00
C GLY A 145 -15.27 7.53 5.21
N ALA A 146 -15.88 8.47 5.93
CA ALA A 146 -17.32 8.55 6.06
C ALA A 146 -17.94 8.84 4.69
N VAL A 147 -19.03 8.14 4.37
CA VAL A 147 -19.95 8.56 3.33
C VAL A 147 -20.88 9.53 4.03
N ASP A 148 -20.68 10.84 3.80
CA ASP A 148 -21.63 11.87 4.24
C ASP A 148 -22.94 11.72 3.51
#